data_b2291c743a66006a465d1d33e3b036e8
#
_entry.id   b2291c743a66006a465d1d33e3b036e8
#
_cell.length_a   1.000
_cell.length_b   1.000
_cell.length_c   1.000
_cell.angle_alpha   90.00
_cell.angle_beta   90.00
_cell.angle_gamma   90.00
#
_symmetry.space_group_name_H-M   'P 1'
#
loop_
_entity.id
_entity.type
_entity.pdbx_description
1 polymer ?
#
loop_
_entity_poly.entity_id
_entity_poly.type
_entity_poly.pdbx_seq_one_letter_code
_entity_poly.pdbx_strand_id
1 'polypeptide(L)'
;MQKVDQATLDQLVEDLNKEPNEYVVSKWIVEKIPVIFNGDYETFIKTKLSIANKLGVDSCSIIFVGSSCTGFSLNPDKGFKVFDEESDIDIAVISHHFFNIAWRWMRMQDVTLLNKRAKNGIMQHKKHYIFDGTI
;
A
#
# COMPACT_ATOMS: atom_id res chain seq x y z
N MET A 1 19.18 -6.89 -4.14
CA MET A 1 18.19 -5.78 -4.10
C MET A 1 18.75 -4.61 -4.90
N GLN A 2 18.01 -4.10 -5.87
CA GLN A 2 18.43 -2.94 -6.65
C GLN A 2 18.50 -1.75 -5.68
N LYS A 3 19.70 -1.15 -5.54
CA LYS A 3 19.81 0.09 -4.76
C LYS A 3 18.99 1.15 -5.49
N VAL A 4 17.95 1.60 -4.86
CA VAL A 4 17.22 2.77 -5.35
C VAL A 4 18.14 3.95 -5.16
N ASP A 5 18.47 4.64 -6.23
CA ASP A 5 19.46 5.72 -6.23
C ASP A 5 18.83 7.08 -5.84
N GLN A 6 19.70 8.04 -5.55
CA GLN A 6 19.27 9.39 -5.20
C GLN A 6 18.48 10.07 -6.34
N ALA A 7 18.82 9.79 -7.59
CA ALA A 7 18.11 10.34 -8.74
C ALA A 7 16.63 9.89 -8.80
N THR A 8 16.36 8.64 -8.42
CA THR A 8 15.00 8.12 -8.31
C THR A 8 14.23 8.82 -7.20
N LEU A 9 14.87 9.08 -6.05
CA LEU A 9 14.25 9.84 -4.96
C LEU A 9 13.93 11.27 -5.39
N ASP A 10 14.89 11.94 -6.02
CA ASP A 10 14.71 13.31 -6.48
C ASP A 10 13.54 13.43 -7.47
N GLN A 11 13.41 12.47 -8.40
CA GLN A 11 12.29 12.40 -9.33
C GLN A 11 10.95 12.16 -8.62
N LEU A 12 10.93 11.27 -7.62
CA LEU A 12 9.72 11.03 -6.82
C LEU A 12 9.29 12.30 -6.07
N VAL A 13 10.24 12.99 -5.45
CA VAL A 13 9.96 14.25 -4.73
C VAL A 13 9.50 15.34 -5.70
N GLU A 14 10.09 15.42 -6.89
CA GLU A 14 9.66 16.36 -7.92
C GLU A 14 8.21 16.08 -8.35
N ASP A 15 7.87 14.82 -8.65
CA ASP A 15 6.52 14.43 -9.04
C ASP A 15 5.50 14.70 -7.90
N LEU A 16 5.85 14.40 -6.65
CA LEU A 16 4.99 14.70 -5.50
C LEU A 16 4.67 16.19 -5.34
N ASN A 17 5.57 17.07 -5.77
CA ASN A 17 5.41 18.53 -5.64
C ASN A 17 4.72 19.16 -6.85
N LYS A 18 4.82 18.58 -8.04
CA LYS A 18 4.40 19.19 -9.29
C LYS A 18 3.21 18.54 -9.96
N GLU A 19 3.05 17.22 -9.76
CA GLU A 19 2.05 16.45 -10.47
C GLU A 19 0.80 16.20 -9.61
N PRO A 20 -0.37 16.00 -10.21
CA PRO A 20 -1.56 15.60 -9.48
C PRO A 20 -1.41 14.20 -8.88
N ASN A 21 -2.11 13.96 -7.77
CA ASN A 21 -2.03 12.70 -7.02
C ASN A 21 -2.29 11.46 -7.88
N GLU A 22 -3.24 11.56 -8.82
CA GLU A 22 -3.60 10.47 -9.72
C GLU A 22 -2.43 10.06 -10.62
N TYR A 23 -1.66 11.04 -11.09
CA TYR A 23 -0.45 10.78 -11.88
C TYR A 23 0.63 10.10 -11.04
N VAL A 24 0.88 10.62 -9.84
CA VAL A 24 1.89 10.07 -8.93
C VAL A 24 1.55 8.62 -8.55
N VAL A 25 0.29 8.36 -8.19
CA VAL A 25 -0.17 7.00 -7.85
C VAL A 25 -0.04 6.07 -9.05
N SER A 26 -0.46 6.49 -10.24
CA SER A 26 -0.33 5.67 -11.45
C SER A 26 1.13 5.33 -11.74
N LYS A 27 2.00 6.33 -11.80
CA LYS A 27 3.42 6.17 -12.16
C LYS A 27 4.22 5.36 -11.13
N TRP A 28 4.02 5.66 -9.84
CA TRP A 28 4.89 5.14 -8.78
C TRP A 28 4.36 3.90 -8.08
N ILE A 29 3.07 3.59 -8.21
CA ILE A 29 2.42 2.49 -7.53
C ILE A 29 1.80 1.49 -8.52
N VAL A 30 0.90 1.95 -9.39
CA VAL A 30 0.07 1.03 -10.20
C VAL A 30 0.83 0.43 -11.37
N GLU A 31 1.52 1.27 -12.13
CA GLU A 31 2.19 0.89 -13.40
C GLU A 31 3.66 0.49 -13.19
N LYS A 32 4.18 0.64 -11.98
CA LYS A 32 5.57 0.32 -11.68
C LYS A 32 5.72 -1.15 -11.27
N ILE A 33 6.81 -1.78 -11.75
CA ILE A 33 7.27 -3.03 -11.14
C ILE A 33 7.85 -2.68 -9.77
N PRO A 34 7.31 -3.26 -8.67
CA PRO A 34 7.80 -2.97 -7.33
C PRO A 34 9.31 -3.26 -7.19
N VAL A 35 10.01 -2.42 -6.44
CA VAL A 35 11.48 -2.51 -6.31
C VAL A 35 11.96 -3.83 -5.70
N ILE A 36 11.10 -4.50 -4.92
CA ILE A 36 11.41 -5.82 -4.36
C ILE A 36 11.66 -6.91 -5.41
N PHE A 37 11.15 -6.72 -6.63
CA PHE A 37 11.34 -7.68 -7.73
C PHE A 37 12.57 -7.39 -8.59
N ASN A 38 13.32 -6.32 -8.31
CA ASN A 38 14.55 -5.95 -9.04
C ASN A 38 14.39 -5.90 -10.58
N GLY A 39 13.22 -5.52 -11.06
CA GLY A 39 12.88 -5.52 -12.49
C GLY A 39 12.50 -6.90 -13.07
N ASP A 40 12.47 -7.96 -12.26
CA ASP A 40 12.01 -9.28 -12.68
C ASP A 40 10.47 -9.29 -12.81
N TYR A 41 10.02 -8.93 -14.00
CA TYR A 41 8.60 -8.86 -14.35
C TYR A 41 7.90 -10.23 -14.24
N GLU A 42 8.60 -11.31 -14.60
CA GLU A 42 8.02 -12.65 -14.56
C GLU A 42 7.71 -13.10 -13.13
N THR A 43 8.67 -12.92 -12.22
CA THR A 43 8.47 -13.20 -10.78
C THR A 43 7.39 -12.30 -10.20
N PHE A 44 7.34 -11.03 -10.56
CA PHE A 44 6.28 -10.11 -10.15
C PHE A 44 4.88 -10.64 -10.53
N ILE A 45 4.67 -11.02 -11.80
CA ILE A 45 3.38 -11.52 -12.26
C ILE A 45 3.02 -12.85 -11.59
N LYS A 46 3.96 -13.79 -11.48
CA LYS A 46 3.72 -15.07 -10.79
C LYS A 46 3.33 -14.87 -9.32
N THR A 47 3.96 -13.93 -8.65
CA THR A 47 3.64 -13.59 -7.26
C THR A 47 2.23 -13.01 -7.14
N LYS A 48 1.86 -12.06 -8.00
CA LYS A 48 0.49 -11.52 -8.04
C LYS A 48 -0.55 -12.60 -8.27
N LEU A 49 -0.34 -13.47 -9.26
CA LEU A 49 -1.23 -14.59 -9.56
C LEU A 49 -1.36 -15.55 -8.37
N SER A 50 -0.26 -15.89 -7.71
CA SER A 50 -0.28 -16.76 -6.55
C SER A 50 -1.09 -16.18 -5.40
N ILE A 51 -0.92 -14.89 -5.10
CA ILE A 51 -1.69 -14.20 -4.04
C ILE A 51 -3.17 -14.13 -4.44
N ALA A 52 -3.46 -13.72 -5.66
CA ALA A 52 -4.82 -13.59 -6.17
C ALA A 52 -5.60 -14.91 -6.11
N ASN A 53 -4.97 -16.00 -6.55
CA ASN A 53 -5.56 -17.34 -6.48
C ASN A 53 -5.86 -17.78 -5.04
N LYS A 54 -4.98 -17.51 -4.09
CA LYS A 54 -5.19 -17.82 -2.67
C LYS A 54 -6.32 -17.02 -2.05
N LEU A 55 -6.50 -15.79 -2.50
CA LEU A 55 -7.55 -14.89 -2.01
C LEU A 55 -8.86 -15.00 -2.79
N GLY A 56 -8.89 -15.68 -3.93
CA GLY A 56 -10.06 -15.76 -4.80
C GLY A 56 -10.44 -14.43 -5.45
N VAL A 57 -9.44 -13.62 -5.83
CA VAL A 57 -9.62 -12.33 -6.52
C VAL A 57 -8.86 -12.31 -7.84
N ASP A 58 -9.14 -11.33 -8.69
CA ASP A 58 -8.36 -11.12 -9.92
C ASP A 58 -6.97 -10.58 -9.59
N SER A 59 -5.96 -10.96 -10.38
CA SER A 59 -4.58 -10.49 -10.17
C SER A 59 -4.43 -8.98 -10.30
N CYS A 60 -5.27 -8.31 -11.10
CA CYS A 60 -5.31 -6.85 -11.20
C CYS A 60 -5.80 -6.18 -9.89
N SER A 61 -6.47 -6.92 -9.03
CA SER A 61 -6.88 -6.46 -7.69
C SER A 61 -5.76 -6.48 -6.65
N ILE A 62 -4.59 -7.01 -6.98
CA ILE A 62 -3.42 -7.06 -6.11
C ILE A 62 -2.47 -5.93 -6.51
N ILE A 63 -2.24 -4.99 -5.62
CA ILE A 63 -1.33 -3.86 -5.83
C ILE A 63 -0.31 -3.82 -4.71
N PHE A 64 0.98 -3.89 -5.06
CA PHE A 64 2.05 -3.64 -4.11
C PHE A 64 2.11 -2.14 -3.81
N VAL A 65 2.20 -1.79 -2.54
CA VAL A 65 2.19 -0.40 -2.08
C VAL A 65 3.33 -0.13 -1.11
N GLY A 66 3.43 1.10 -0.63
CA GLY A 66 4.45 1.47 0.34
C GLY A 66 5.88 1.40 -0.20
N SER A 67 6.83 1.27 0.72
CA SER A 67 8.26 1.29 0.39
C SER A 67 8.73 0.08 -0.42
N SER A 68 8.05 -1.05 -0.32
CA SER A 68 8.32 -2.24 -1.15
C SER A 68 8.05 -2.02 -2.64
N CYS A 69 7.16 -1.07 -2.96
CA CYS A 69 6.84 -0.69 -4.32
C CYS A 69 7.76 0.45 -4.82
N THR A 70 7.83 1.55 -4.06
CA THR A 70 8.52 2.78 -4.49
C THR A 70 10.03 2.75 -4.25
N GLY A 71 10.50 1.98 -3.28
CA GLY A 71 11.86 1.98 -2.77
C GLY A 71 12.09 2.91 -1.58
N PHE A 72 11.10 3.74 -1.24
CA PHE A 72 11.18 4.71 -0.16
C PHE A 72 9.88 4.74 0.65
N SER A 73 9.98 5.02 1.94
CA SER A 73 8.82 5.30 2.76
C SER A 73 8.23 6.66 2.40
N LEU A 74 6.95 6.70 2.04
CA LEU A 74 6.21 7.96 1.81
C LEU A 74 5.65 8.55 3.11
N ASN A 75 5.92 7.92 4.27
CA ASN A 75 5.53 8.48 5.56
C ASN A 75 6.44 9.69 5.89
N PRO A 76 5.89 10.90 6.07
CA PRO A 76 6.66 12.11 6.37
C PRO A 76 7.56 11.96 7.60
N ASP A 77 7.09 11.24 8.63
CA ASP A 77 7.85 11.02 9.87
C ASP A 77 9.08 10.13 9.68
N LYS A 78 9.18 9.42 8.56
CA LYS A 78 10.30 8.52 8.23
C LYS A 78 11.31 9.15 7.26
N GLY A 79 11.09 10.38 6.81
CA GLY A 79 12.05 11.14 5.99
C GLY A 79 12.53 10.39 4.75
N PHE A 80 11.62 9.74 4.00
CA PHE A 80 11.95 8.91 2.84
C PHE A 80 12.92 7.76 3.13
N LYS A 81 12.83 7.13 4.33
CA LYS A 81 13.65 5.95 4.64
C LYS A 81 13.64 4.98 3.47
N VAL A 82 14.84 4.55 3.02
CA VAL A 82 15.01 3.55 1.96
C VAL A 82 14.47 2.20 2.41
N PHE A 83 13.84 1.47 1.50
CA PHE A 83 13.39 0.10 1.71
C PHE A 83 14.61 -0.82 1.97
N ASP A 84 14.54 -1.60 3.05
CA ASP A 84 15.59 -2.50 3.52
C ASP A 84 15.01 -3.84 3.99
N GLU A 85 15.87 -4.72 4.50
CA GLU A 85 15.50 -6.07 4.97
C GLU A 85 14.57 -6.06 6.20
N GLU A 86 14.52 -4.95 6.93
CA GLU A 86 13.62 -4.76 8.08
C GLU A 86 12.28 -4.13 7.69
N SER A 87 12.11 -3.80 6.41
CA SER A 87 10.91 -3.13 5.90
C SER A 87 9.83 -4.14 5.55
N ASP A 88 8.59 -3.82 5.91
CA ASP A 88 7.42 -4.63 5.57
C ASP A 88 7.08 -4.55 4.08
N ILE A 89 6.48 -5.64 3.56
CA ILE A 89 5.91 -5.67 2.23
C ILE A 89 4.40 -5.44 2.36
N ASP A 90 3.96 -4.28 1.88
CA ASP A 90 2.56 -3.90 1.93
C ASP A 90 1.85 -4.21 0.61
N ILE A 91 0.67 -4.82 0.70
CA ILE A 91 -0.17 -5.17 -0.45
C ILE A 91 -1.58 -4.66 -0.22
N ALA A 92 -2.09 -3.89 -1.17
CA ALA A 92 -3.49 -3.52 -1.24
C ALA A 92 -4.27 -4.55 -2.07
N VAL A 93 -5.40 -5.01 -1.53
CA VAL A 93 -6.34 -5.89 -2.22
C VAL A 93 -7.61 -5.11 -2.51
N ILE A 94 -7.89 -4.86 -3.79
CA ILE A 94 -9.09 -4.11 -4.21
C ILE A 94 -10.24 -5.11 -4.37
N SER A 95 -11.10 -5.22 -3.36
CA SER A 95 -12.21 -6.18 -3.34
C SER A 95 -13.37 -5.66 -2.52
N HIS A 96 -14.54 -5.51 -3.15
CA HIS A 96 -15.79 -5.20 -2.45
C HIS A 96 -16.13 -6.24 -1.37
N HIS A 97 -15.86 -7.51 -1.66
CA HIS A 97 -16.13 -8.59 -0.72
C HIS A 97 -15.33 -8.43 0.56
N PHE A 98 -13.99 -8.32 0.45
CA PHE A 98 -13.12 -8.17 1.61
C PHE A 98 -13.32 -6.83 2.31
N PHE A 99 -13.58 -5.75 1.56
CA PHE A 99 -13.93 -4.47 2.15
C PHE A 99 -15.18 -4.58 3.05
N ASN A 100 -16.24 -5.18 2.55
CA ASN A 100 -17.49 -5.34 3.31
C ASN A 100 -17.30 -6.23 4.56
N ILE A 101 -16.50 -7.30 4.47
CA ILE A 101 -16.18 -8.14 5.63
C ILE A 101 -15.42 -7.33 6.67
N ALA A 102 -14.35 -6.66 6.28
CA ALA A 102 -13.52 -5.85 7.18
C ALA A 102 -14.33 -4.71 7.81
N TRP A 103 -15.15 -4.06 7.00
CA TRP A 103 -16.03 -3.00 7.44
C TRP A 103 -17.07 -3.46 8.46
N ARG A 104 -17.76 -4.57 8.15
CA ARG A 104 -18.71 -5.17 9.07
C ARG A 104 -18.05 -5.56 10.38
N TRP A 105 -16.88 -6.21 10.31
CA TRP A 105 -16.10 -6.58 11.49
C TRP A 105 -15.76 -5.37 12.35
N MET A 106 -15.23 -4.29 11.75
CA MET A 106 -14.88 -3.06 12.47
C MET A 106 -16.07 -2.39 13.16
N ARG A 107 -17.25 -2.41 12.52
CA ARG A 107 -18.46 -1.85 13.13
C ARG A 107 -18.98 -2.65 14.32
N MET A 108 -18.74 -3.96 14.31
CA MET A 108 -19.17 -4.85 15.39
C MET A 108 -18.22 -4.85 16.61
N GLN A 109 -17.05 -4.21 16.50
CA GLN A 109 -16.13 -4.12 17.64
C GLN A 109 -16.66 -3.18 18.70
N ASP A 110 -16.74 -3.67 19.94
CA ASP A 110 -16.94 -2.79 21.10
C ASP A 110 -15.60 -2.12 21.43
N VAL A 111 -15.50 -0.86 21.04
CA VAL A 111 -14.27 -0.07 21.22
C VAL A 111 -13.91 0.13 22.70
N THR A 112 -14.85 -0.11 23.61
CA THR A 112 -14.58 0.00 25.06
C THR A 112 -13.75 -1.15 25.59
N LEU A 113 -13.84 -2.32 24.93
CA LEU A 113 -13.11 -3.54 25.28
C LEU A 113 -11.72 -3.63 24.63
N LEU A 114 -11.41 -2.73 23.72
CA LEU A 114 -10.14 -2.72 23.00
C LEU A 114 -9.06 -1.97 23.78
N ASN A 115 -7.82 -2.45 23.70
CA ASN A 115 -6.69 -1.70 24.21
C ASN A 115 -6.50 -0.38 23.43
N LYS A 116 -5.76 0.57 24.02
CA LYS A 116 -5.58 1.92 23.46
C LYS A 116 -5.03 1.92 22.03
N ARG A 117 -4.11 1.00 21.70
CA ARG A 117 -3.48 0.89 20.37
C ARG A 117 -4.49 0.43 19.32
N ALA A 118 -5.25 -0.63 19.60
CA ALA A 118 -6.28 -1.14 18.70
C ALA A 118 -7.41 -0.12 18.51
N LYS A 119 -7.83 0.55 19.59
CA LYS A 119 -8.82 1.62 19.54
C LYS A 119 -8.38 2.78 18.65
N ASN A 120 -7.16 3.26 18.82
CA ASN A 120 -6.62 4.32 17.98
C ASN A 120 -6.51 3.88 16.50
N GLY A 121 -6.08 2.65 16.23
CA GLY A 121 -6.02 2.10 14.87
C GLY A 121 -7.40 2.09 14.20
N ILE A 122 -8.42 1.56 14.87
CA ILE A 122 -9.79 1.55 14.34
C ILE A 122 -10.33 2.97 14.13
N MET A 123 -10.07 3.88 15.06
CA MET A 123 -10.51 5.26 14.93
C MET A 123 -9.83 6.00 13.78
N GLN A 124 -8.53 5.77 13.57
CA GLN A 124 -7.80 6.31 12.42
C GLN A 124 -8.34 5.76 11.10
N HIS A 125 -8.54 4.44 11.00
CA HIS A 125 -9.13 3.85 9.80
C HIS A 125 -10.52 4.40 9.53
N LYS A 126 -11.38 4.49 10.54
CA LYS A 126 -12.69 5.13 10.40
C LYS A 126 -12.60 6.56 9.89
N LYS A 127 -11.64 7.34 10.38
CA LYS A 127 -11.51 8.76 10.06
C LYS A 127 -10.87 9.03 8.69
N HIS A 128 -9.91 8.19 8.27
CA HIS A 128 -9.04 8.52 7.13
C HIS A 128 -9.21 7.62 5.92
N TYR A 129 -9.70 6.37 6.06
CA TYR A 129 -9.69 5.39 4.98
C TYR A 129 -11.04 4.78 4.66
N ILE A 130 -11.97 4.77 5.58
CA ILE A 130 -13.24 4.06 5.41
C ILE A 130 -14.39 5.05 5.29
N PHE A 131 -14.20 6.28 5.69
CA PHE A 131 -15.22 7.29 5.71
C PHE A 131 -14.78 8.59 5.16
N ASP A 132 -14.87 8.69 3.96
CA ASP A 132 -15.27 9.88 3.30
C ASP A 132 -16.78 9.94 3.13
N GLY A 133 -17.46 9.51 4.16
CA GLY A 133 -18.88 9.76 4.38
C GLY A 133 -19.86 9.26 3.34
N THR A 134 -19.41 8.52 2.37
CA THR A 134 -20.24 8.16 1.22
C THR A 134 -20.54 6.67 1.13
N ILE A 135 -20.74 6.04 2.24
CA ILE A 135 -21.37 4.72 2.26
C ILE A 135 -22.69 4.83 2.99
#